data_b4eacaa24f1c3c7c497ffdb4a6663db8
#
_entry.id   b4eacaa24f1c3c7c497ffdb4a6663db8
#
_cell.length_a   1.000
_cell.length_b   1.000
_cell.length_c   1.000
_cell.angle_alpha   90.00
_cell.angle_beta   90.00
_cell.angle_gamma   90.00
#
_symmetry.space_group_name_H-M   'P 1'
#
loop_
_entity.id
_entity.type
_entity.pdbx_description
1 polymer ?
#
loop_
_entity_poly.entity_id
_entity_poly.type
_entity_poly.pdbx_seq_one_letter_code
_entity_poly.pdbx_strand_id
1 'polypeptide(L)'
;MHTRSLINELQARPNLRLIRGFPKLQDVPSESTFSRAFAEFANDGLGTVVHDALVHDDLHDELIGHVSRDSTAIIGRETAAKKEKSVKVQRKRGRPAKGEQRPPQKIKRLDRQVQQDPAAALAELPNVRNRGAKKNQGYRESWNGYKLHVDVNDTMLPLSVVLTCASVHDSQVAILLIKLTSSKVRYCYDLMDAAYDAKQIREQRQALGHVAIIDRNPRQGGSLPMCPHEATRYNERSSAERFNGRLQEEYVGRNVMARGPAKVLMHLMLGVVALLADQLIRLTGY
;
A
#
# COMPACT_ATOMS: atom_id res chain seq x y z
N MET A 1 2.03 17.38 10.92
CA MET A 1 1.85 18.80 11.30
C MET A 1 0.41 19.22 10.99
N HIS A 2 -0.27 19.97 11.86
CA HIS A 2 -1.61 20.48 11.57
C HIS A 2 -1.51 21.69 10.63
N THR A 3 -2.52 21.88 9.76
CA THR A 3 -2.57 23.03 8.83
C THR A 3 -2.36 24.37 9.54
N ARG A 4 -2.95 24.54 10.72
CA ARG A 4 -2.76 25.74 11.54
C ARG A 4 -1.29 25.95 11.94
N SER A 5 -0.59 24.88 12.33
CA SER A 5 0.84 24.97 12.64
C SER A 5 1.68 25.35 11.42
N LEU A 6 1.34 24.81 10.24
CA LEU A 6 1.99 25.20 8.99
C LEU A 6 1.78 26.70 8.68
N ILE A 7 0.55 27.19 8.83
CA ILE A 7 0.25 28.61 8.61
C ILE A 7 1.06 29.50 9.58
N ASN A 8 1.10 29.13 10.86
CA ASN A 8 1.88 29.86 11.86
C ASN A 8 3.37 29.91 11.50
N GLU A 9 3.95 28.79 11.04
CA GLU A 9 5.35 28.73 10.59
C GLU A 9 5.59 29.61 9.35
N LEU A 10 4.68 29.57 8.37
CA LEU A 10 4.78 30.44 7.18
C LEU A 10 4.66 31.93 7.54
N GLN A 11 3.83 32.27 8.53
CA GLN A 11 3.69 33.64 9.01
C GLN A 11 4.92 34.13 9.78
N ALA A 12 5.49 33.25 10.61
CA ALA A 12 6.62 33.57 11.48
C ALA A 12 7.98 33.61 10.74
N ARG A 13 8.14 32.85 9.66
CA ARG A 13 9.43 32.63 8.98
C ARG A 13 9.43 33.17 7.55
N PRO A 14 9.92 34.39 7.30
CA PRO A 14 9.94 35.02 5.96
C PRO A 14 10.67 34.16 4.91
N ASN A 15 11.81 33.58 5.25
CA ASN A 15 12.57 32.73 4.33
C ASN A 15 11.80 31.46 3.92
N LEU A 16 11.16 30.79 4.88
CA LEU A 16 10.32 29.62 4.57
C LEU A 16 9.13 30.01 3.68
N ARG A 17 8.51 31.14 3.98
CA ARG A 17 7.42 31.69 3.20
C ARG A 17 7.82 31.98 1.75
N LEU A 18 8.99 32.63 1.56
CA LEU A 18 9.53 32.94 0.24
C LEU A 18 9.82 31.66 -0.56
N ILE A 19 10.51 30.68 0.03
CA ILE A 19 10.82 29.39 -0.60
C ILE A 19 9.54 28.65 -1.03
N ARG A 20 8.46 28.82 -0.25
CA ARG A 20 7.15 28.22 -0.55
C ARG A 20 6.28 29.01 -1.52
N GLY A 21 6.81 30.08 -2.13
CA GLY A 21 6.10 30.87 -3.14
C GLY A 21 5.12 31.91 -2.59
N PHE A 22 5.19 32.25 -1.29
CA PHE A 22 4.39 33.28 -0.65
C PHE A 22 5.24 34.50 -0.27
N PRO A 23 5.58 35.39 -1.20
CA PRO A 23 6.52 36.49 -0.94
C PRO A 23 6.05 37.46 0.14
N LYS A 24 4.74 37.69 0.25
CA LYS A 24 4.15 38.58 1.24
C LYS A 24 3.38 37.80 2.30
N LEU A 25 3.23 38.36 3.49
CA LEU A 25 2.46 37.77 4.59
C LEU A 25 0.99 37.55 4.20
N GLN A 26 0.41 38.46 3.46
CA GLN A 26 -0.98 38.40 2.97
C GLN A 26 -1.20 37.32 1.92
N ASP A 27 -0.15 36.80 1.28
CA ASP A 27 -0.24 35.76 0.27
C ASP A 27 -0.41 34.37 0.91
N VAL A 28 -0.15 34.24 2.22
CA VAL A 28 -0.31 32.98 2.95
C VAL A 28 -1.80 32.61 3.00
N PRO A 29 -2.20 31.47 2.41
CA PRO A 29 -3.59 31.11 2.34
C PRO A 29 -4.21 30.85 3.72
N SER A 30 -5.51 31.06 3.85
CA SER A 30 -6.27 30.70 5.05
C SER A 30 -6.35 29.19 5.26
N GLU A 31 -6.66 28.77 6.49
CA GLU A 31 -6.87 27.33 6.83
C GLU A 31 -7.95 26.69 5.93
N SER A 32 -9.01 27.43 5.61
CA SER A 32 -10.08 26.96 4.73
C SER A 32 -9.60 26.76 3.28
N THR A 33 -8.73 27.64 2.79
CA THR A 33 -8.13 27.51 1.46
C THR A 33 -7.23 26.29 1.38
N PHE A 34 -6.35 26.07 2.36
CA PHE A 34 -5.55 24.84 2.44
C PHE A 34 -6.44 23.59 2.49
N SER A 35 -7.52 23.61 3.27
CA SER A 35 -8.45 22.48 3.37
C SER A 35 -9.14 22.16 2.06
N ARG A 36 -9.54 23.19 1.28
CA ARG A 36 -10.16 23.02 -0.05
C ARG A 36 -9.15 22.48 -1.06
N ALA A 37 -7.96 23.09 -1.15
CA ALA A 37 -6.89 22.63 -2.02
C ALA A 37 -6.49 21.17 -1.71
N PHE A 38 -6.37 20.81 -0.44
CA PHE A 38 -6.09 19.43 -0.06
C PHE A 38 -7.20 18.45 -0.49
N ALA A 39 -8.46 18.88 -0.43
CA ALA A 39 -9.58 18.05 -0.89
C ALA A 39 -9.57 17.88 -2.42
N GLU A 40 -9.25 18.92 -3.16
CA GLU A 40 -9.11 18.90 -4.61
C GLU A 40 -7.94 17.99 -5.02
N PHE A 41 -6.75 18.20 -4.49
CA PHE A 41 -5.58 17.34 -4.72
C PHE A 41 -5.83 15.85 -4.38
N ALA A 42 -6.62 15.60 -3.34
CA ALA A 42 -7.01 14.24 -2.97
C ALA A 42 -7.94 13.59 -4.00
N ASN A 43 -8.89 14.37 -4.56
CA ASN A 43 -9.81 13.87 -5.57
C ASN A 43 -9.12 13.64 -6.92
N ASP A 44 -8.17 14.51 -7.27
CA ASP A 44 -7.37 14.40 -8.49
C ASP A 44 -6.24 13.38 -8.41
N GLY A 45 -6.00 12.79 -7.22
CA GLY A 45 -4.95 11.80 -7.01
C GLY A 45 -3.53 12.35 -7.14
N LEU A 46 -3.33 13.67 -6.93
CA LEU A 46 -2.07 14.38 -7.16
C LEU A 46 -0.87 13.70 -6.49
N GLY A 47 -1.03 13.19 -5.26
CA GLY A 47 0.07 12.51 -4.56
C GLY A 47 0.55 11.25 -5.29
N THR A 48 -0.36 10.49 -5.91
CA THR A 48 0.00 9.32 -6.72
C THR A 48 0.68 9.73 -8.01
N VAL A 49 0.16 10.75 -8.69
CA VAL A 49 0.75 11.27 -9.94
C VAL A 49 2.19 11.76 -9.73
N VAL A 50 2.43 12.52 -8.66
CA VAL A 50 3.79 12.99 -8.32
C VAL A 50 4.72 11.84 -7.98
N HIS A 51 4.25 10.88 -7.19
CA HIS A 51 5.03 9.69 -6.86
C HIS A 51 5.39 8.89 -8.11
N ASP A 52 4.44 8.64 -9.00
CA ASP A 52 4.66 7.86 -10.22
C ASP A 52 5.63 8.55 -11.17
N ALA A 53 5.57 9.89 -11.28
CA ALA A 53 6.52 10.68 -12.04
C ALA A 53 7.94 10.54 -11.49
N LEU A 54 8.14 10.69 -10.18
CA LEU A 54 9.45 10.53 -9.55
C LEU A 54 10.02 9.12 -9.72
N VAL A 55 9.19 8.08 -9.54
CA VAL A 55 9.63 6.69 -9.76
C VAL A 55 10.02 6.47 -11.20
N HIS A 56 9.28 7.04 -12.16
CA HIS A 56 9.61 6.95 -13.56
C HIS A 56 10.93 7.66 -13.87
N ASP A 57 11.09 8.91 -13.45
CA ASP A 57 12.24 9.75 -13.78
C ASP A 57 13.55 9.19 -13.20
N ASP A 58 13.48 8.60 -12.00
CA ASP A 58 14.69 8.13 -11.30
C ASP A 58 15.01 6.64 -11.55
N LEU A 59 14.01 5.80 -11.88
CA LEU A 59 14.18 4.34 -11.83
C LEU A 59 13.79 3.58 -13.10
N HIS A 60 13.19 4.22 -14.13
CA HIS A 60 12.65 3.48 -15.29
C HIS A 60 13.70 2.72 -16.08
N ASP A 61 14.93 3.21 -16.14
CA ASP A 61 16.06 2.60 -16.86
C ASP A 61 16.87 1.63 -16.00
N GLU A 62 16.61 1.58 -14.69
CA GLU A 62 17.37 0.74 -13.77
C GLU A 62 16.80 -0.69 -13.71
N LEU A 63 17.69 -1.66 -13.57
CA LEU A 63 17.33 -3.03 -13.21
C LEU A 63 17.40 -3.19 -11.70
N ILE A 64 16.25 -3.30 -11.06
CA ILE A 64 16.12 -3.48 -9.62
C ILE A 64 16.37 -4.96 -9.26
N GLY A 65 17.17 -5.21 -8.23
CA GLY A 65 17.44 -6.57 -7.76
C GLY A 65 16.20 -7.20 -7.15
N HIS A 66 15.70 -6.62 -6.09
CA HIS A 66 14.58 -7.15 -5.31
C HIS A 66 13.47 -6.10 -5.13
N VAL A 67 12.24 -6.58 -5.18
CA VAL A 67 11.04 -5.85 -4.76
C VAL A 67 10.46 -6.53 -3.52
N SER A 68 10.48 -5.84 -2.40
CA SER A 68 9.91 -6.29 -1.13
C SER A 68 8.49 -5.79 -0.99
N ARG A 69 7.56 -6.70 -0.71
CA ARG A 69 6.14 -6.37 -0.55
C ARG A 69 5.69 -6.57 0.87
N ASP A 70 5.05 -5.53 1.43
CA ASP A 70 4.48 -5.61 2.77
C ASP A 70 3.26 -4.70 2.90
N SER A 71 2.57 -4.79 4.03
CA SER A 71 1.45 -3.91 4.35
C SER A 71 1.50 -3.42 5.79
N THR A 72 1.08 -2.18 6.00
CA THR A 72 1.04 -1.60 7.32
C THR A 72 -0.35 -1.10 7.70
N ALA A 73 -0.68 -1.19 9.01
CA ALA A 73 -1.94 -0.74 9.57
C ALA A 73 -1.97 0.80 9.65
N ILE A 74 -3.03 1.41 9.14
CA ILE A 74 -3.27 2.84 9.23
C ILE A 74 -4.50 3.08 10.09
N ILE A 75 -4.29 3.64 11.27
CA ILE A 75 -5.36 3.94 12.21
C ILE A 75 -6.07 5.21 11.75
N GLY A 76 -7.33 5.09 11.38
CA GLY A 76 -8.16 6.21 10.96
C GLY A 76 -8.87 6.86 12.16
N ARG A 77 -9.03 8.18 12.11
CA ARG A 77 -9.81 8.96 13.11
C ARG A 77 -11.27 8.52 13.16
N GLU A 78 -11.81 8.04 12.06
CA GLU A 78 -13.22 7.71 11.93
C GLU A 78 -13.53 6.33 12.52
N THR A 79 -14.70 6.19 13.14
CA THR A 79 -15.22 4.87 13.54
C THR A 79 -15.43 3.98 12.33
N ALA A 80 -15.30 2.67 12.50
CA ALA A 80 -15.53 1.71 11.42
C ALA A 80 -16.96 1.86 10.85
N ALA A 81 -17.06 1.83 9.51
CA ALA A 81 -18.36 1.83 8.87
C ALA A 81 -19.16 0.58 9.28
N LYS A 82 -20.44 0.76 9.60
CA LYS A 82 -21.33 -0.37 9.89
C LYS A 82 -21.45 -1.23 8.63
N LYS A 83 -21.14 -2.53 8.76
CA LYS A 83 -21.40 -3.47 7.67
C LYS A 83 -22.91 -3.66 7.55
N GLU A 84 -23.44 -3.41 6.37
CA GLU A 84 -24.78 -3.86 6.03
C GLU A 84 -24.80 -5.41 6.15
N LYS A 85 -25.78 -5.92 6.87
CA LYS A 85 -25.97 -7.37 7.01
C LYS A 85 -26.50 -7.91 5.68
N SER A 86 -25.62 -8.29 4.77
CA SER A 86 -26.06 -9.08 3.62
C SER A 86 -26.64 -10.41 4.09
N VAL A 87 -27.80 -10.75 3.59
CA VAL A 87 -28.41 -12.08 3.83
C VAL A 87 -27.43 -13.12 3.28
N LYS A 88 -26.74 -13.81 4.20
CA LYS A 88 -25.86 -14.91 3.81
C LYS A 88 -26.74 -16.10 3.44
N VAL A 89 -26.84 -16.38 2.15
CA VAL A 89 -27.39 -17.67 1.70
C VAL A 89 -26.51 -18.76 2.29
N GLN A 90 -27.04 -19.51 3.26
CA GLN A 90 -26.32 -20.63 3.86
C GLN A 90 -26.11 -21.70 2.79
N ARG A 91 -24.90 -21.92 2.37
CA ARG A 91 -24.56 -23.03 1.47
C ARG A 91 -24.46 -24.30 2.29
N LYS A 92 -25.26 -25.29 1.93
CA LYS A 92 -25.16 -26.64 2.50
C LYS A 92 -23.73 -27.17 2.25
N ARG A 93 -23.08 -27.68 3.29
CA ARG A 93 -21.82 -28.41 3.18
C ARG A 93 -22.07 -29.83 2.72
N GLY A 94 -21.13 -30.44 1.99
CA GLY A 94 -21.21 -31.81 1.50
C GLY A 94 -21.51 -31.93 -0.01
N ARG A 95 -21.54 -33.17 -0.51
CA ARG A 95 -21.85 -33.46 -1.91
C ARG A 95 -23.31 -33.10 -2.21
N PRO A 96 -23.63 -32.46 -3.37
CA PRO A 96 -25.02 -32.21 -3.76
C PRO A 96 -25.82 -33.52 -3.84
N ALA A 97 -27.10 -33.48 -3.50
CA ALA A 97 -28.00 -34.60 -3.75
C ALA A 97 -28.13 -34.82 -5.26
N LYS A 98 -28.48 -36.05 -5.66
CA LYS A 98 -28.68 -36.40 -7.08
C LYS A 98 -29.77 -35.49 -7.67
N GLY A 99 -29.44 -34.64 -8.66
CA GLY A 99 -30.37 -33.68 -9.27
C GLY A 99 -30.36 -32.27 -8.66
N GLU A 100 -29.64 -32.01 -7.55
CA GLU A 100 -29.51 -30.67 -6.95
C GLU A 100 -28.49 -29.84 -7.73
N GLN A 101 -28.93 -28.81 -8.46
CA GLN A 101 -28.03 -27.83 -9.09
C GLN A 101 -27.67 -26.77 -8.08
N ARG A 102 -26.37 -26.65 -7.74
CA ARG A 102 -25.88 -25.60 -6.90
C ARG A 102 -25.45 -24.39 -7.75
N PRO A 103 -25.73 -23.18 -7.28
CA PRO A 103 -25.24 -21.99 -7.97
C PRO A 103 -23.72 -22.05 -8.12
N PRO A 104 -23.15 -21.62 -9.26
CA PRO A 104 -21.74 -21.67 -9.53
C PRO A 104 -20.96 -20.94 -8.43
N GLN A 105 -19.77 -21.41 -8.11
CA GLN A 105 -18.90 -20.73 -7.16
C GLN A 105 -18.51 -19.36 -7.74
N LYS A 106 -18.63 -18.31 -6.92
CA LYS A 106 -18.11 -16.99 -7.31
C LYS A 106 -16.62 -17.12 -7.57
N ILE A 107 -16.17 -16.64 -8.72
CA ILE A 107 -14.75 -16.54 -9.07
C ILE A 107 -14.04 -15.75 -7.96
N LYS A 108 -12.94 -16.27 -7.45
CA LYS A 108 -12.17 -15.61 -6.40
C LYS A 108 -11.55 -14.32 -6.95
N ARG A 109 -11.30 -13.33 -6.08
CA ARG A 109 -10.70 -12.06 -6.49
C ARG A 109 -9.34 -12.25 -7.17
N LEU A 110 -8.48 -13.09 -6.63
CA LEU A 110 -7.19 -13.40 -7.24
C LEU A 110 -7.31 -13.90 -8.68
N ASP A 111 -8.27 -14.81 -8.95
CA ASP A 111 -8.50 -15.36 -10.30
C ASP A 111 -8.98 -14.26 -11.27
N ARG A 112 -9.78 -13.30 -10.80
CA ARG A 112 -10.21 -12.15 -11.61
C ARG A 112 -9.06 -11.18 -11.86
N GLN A 113 -8.28 -10.86 -10.84
CA GLN A 113 -7.16 -9.91 -10.95
C GLN A 113 -6.09 -10.36 -11.96
N VAL A 114 -5.91 -11.67 -12.18
CA VAL A 114 -5.02 -12.17 -13.24
C VAL A 114 -5.45 -11.65 -14.60
N GLN A 115 -6.76 -11.60 -14.86
CA GLN A 115 -7.33 -11.21 -16.17
C GLN A 115 -7.62 -9.70 -16.29
N GLN A 116 -7.75 -9.00 -15.16
CA GLN A 116 -8.11 -7.58 -15.13
C GLN A 116 -6.90 -6.67 -15.39
N ASP A 117 -7.15 -5.51 -15.96
CA ASP A 117 -6.19 -4.41 -15.94
C ASP A 117 -6.04 -3.82 -14.52
N PRO A 118 -4.96 -3.10 -14.22
CA PRO A 118 -4.71 -2.53 -12.90
C PRO A 118 -5.82 -1.59 -12.41
N ALA A 119 -6.42 -0.79 -13.28
CA ALA A 119 -7.45 0.18 -12.88
C ALA A 119 -8.74 -0.54 -12.47
N ALA A 120 -9.18 -1.56 -13.22
CA ALA A 120 -10.32 -2.39 -12.87
C ALA A 120 -10.07 -3.17 -11.58
N ALA A 121 -8.88 -3.73 -11.40
CA ALA A 121 -8.51 -4.45 -10.18
C ALA A 121 -8.48 -3.53 -8.96
N LEU A 122 -8.00 -2.29 -9.10
CA LEU A 122 -8.01 -1.27 -8.05
C LEU A 122 -9.43 -0.86 -7.66
N ALA A 123 -10.31 -0.64 -8.64
CA ALA A 123 -11.71 -0.27 -8.42
C ALA A 123 -12.52 -1.35 -7.66
N GLU A 124 -12.16 -2.62 -7.79
CA GLU A 124 -12.78 -3.72 -7.03
C GLU A 124 -12.32 -3.82 -5.58
N LEU A 125 -11.22 -3.16 -5.20
CA LEU A 125 -10.72 -3.24 -3.83
C LEU A 125 -11.57 -2.37 -2.89
N PRO A 126 -12.06 -2.94 -1.77
CA PRO A 126 -12.79 -2.15 -0.80
C PRO A 126 -11.83 -1.17 -0.11
N ASN A 127 -12.17 0.10 -0.19
CA ASN A 127 -11.41 1.20 0.40
C ASN A 127 -12.17 1.97 1.48
N VAL A 128 -13.39 1.56 1.82
CA VAL A 128 -14.16 2.16 2.93
C VAL A 128 -13.61 1.63 4.25
N ARG A 129 -13.30 2.55 5.17
CA ARG A 129 -12.75 2.25 6.49
C ARG A 129 -13.53 1.15 7.22
N ASN A 130 -12.82 0.23 7.81
CA ASN A 130 -13.41 -0.83 8.63
C ASN A 130 -12.46 -1.31 9.73
N ARG A 131 -12.87 -2.34 10.46
CA ARG A 131 -12.04 -2.95 11.50
C ARG A 131 -11.15 -4.03 10.88
N GLY A 132 -9.84 -3.84 11.02
CA GLY A 132 -8.81 -4.83 10.76
C GLY A 132 -8.36 -5.54 12.03
N ALA A 133 -7.69 -6.67 11.86
CA ALA A 133 -7.02 -7.36 12.96
C ALA A 133 -5.88 -8.21 12.42
N LYS A 134 -4.77 -8.25 13.18
CA LYS A 134 -3.65 -9.17 12.97
C LYS A 134 -3.37 -9.95 14.26
N LYS A 135 -2.82 -11.15 14.13
CA LYS A 135 -2.23 -11.88 15.26
C LYS A 135 -0.75 -11.54 15.32
N ASN A 136 -0.29 -11.13 16.48
CA ASN A 136 1.12 -10.85 16.72
C ASN A 136 1.52 -11.60 18.01
N GLN A 137 2.51 -12.51 17.93
CA GLN A 137 3.11 -13.23 19.06
C GLN A 137 2.10 -13.73 20.12
N GLY A 138 0.96 -14.28 19.69
CA GLY A 138 -0.03 -14.87 20.59
C GLY A 138 -1.25 -13.99 20.88
N TYR A 139 -1.21 -12.67 20.69
CA TYR A 139 -2.39 -11.82 20.86
C TYR A 139 -2.92 -11.24 19.56
N ARG A 140 -4.20 -10.87 19.63
CA ARG A 140 -4.92 -10.27 18.53
C ARG A 140 -4.94 -8.76 18.70
N GLU A 141 -4.17 -8.07 17.87
CA GLU A 141 -4.25 -6.62 17.71
C GLU A 141 -5.35 -6.26 16.71
N SER A 142 -6.16 -5.23 17.02
CA SER A 142 -7.19 -4.75 16.09
C SER A 142 -7.23 -3.23 16.04
N TRP A 143 -7.51 -2.69 14.84
CA TRP A 143 -7.63 -1.24 14.63
C TRP A 143 -8.82 -0.92 13.72
N ASN A 144 -9.27 0.34 13.77
CA ASN A 144 -10.24 0.88 12.84
C ASN A 144 -9.53 1.78 11.83
N GLY A 145 -9.76 1.59 10.54
CA GLY A 145 -9.12 2.41 9.52
C GLY A 145 -8.87 1.67 8.23
N TYR A 146 -7.62 1.70 7.81
CA TYR A 146 -7.15 1.27 6.50
C TYR A 146 -5.92 0.38 6.63
N LYS A 147 -5.47 -0.12 5.51
CA LYS A 147 -4.20 -0.80 5.34
C LYS A 147 -3.50 -0.22 4.10
N LEU A 148 -2.25 0.18 4.26
CA LEU A 148 -1.40 0.60 3.15
C LEU A 148 -0.55 -0.58 2.74
N HIS A 149 -0.61 -0.93 1.46
CA HIS A 149 0.23 -1.96 0.86
C HIS A 149 1.26 -1.27 -0.01
N VAL A 150 2.50 -1.71 0.05
CA VAL A 150 3.63 -1.07 -0.64
C VAL A 150 4.56 -2.11 -1.25
N ASP A 151 5.10 -1.78 -2.41
CA ASP A 151 6.27 -2.40 -3.01
C ASP A 151 7.46 -1.45 -2.86
N VAL A 152 8.58 -1.97 -2.36
CA VAL A 152 9.78 -1.20 -2.05
C VAL A 152 10.99 -1.92 -2.62
N ASN A 153 11.95 -1.19 -3.20
CA ASN A 153 13.18 -1.77 -3.70
C ASN A 153 14.24 -1.99 -2.60
N ASP A 154 15.39 -2.51 -2.97
CA ASP A 154 16.52 -2.77 -2.06
C ASP A 154 16.99 -1.52 -1.29
N THR A 155 16.88 -0.36 -1.91
CA THR A 155 17.31 0.93 -1.34
C THR A 155 16.20 1.67 -0.60
N MET A 156 15.11 1.00 -0.24
CA MET A 156 13.93 1.55 0.44
C MET A 156 13.15 2.61 -0.36
N LEU A 157 13.28 2.65 -1.68
CA LEU A 157 12.44 3.51 -2.52
C LEU A 157 11.09 2.84 -2.78
N PRO A 158 9.97 3.49 -2.45
CA PRO A 158 8.63 2.96 -2.73
C PRO A 158 8.33 3.01 -4.22
N LEU A 159 7.93 1.88 -4.81
CA LEU A 159 7.65 1.72 -6.24
C LEU A 159 6.16 1.80 -6.55
N SER A 160 5.35 1.17 -5.72
CA SER A 160 3.89 1.16 -5.85
C SER A 160 3.21 1.15 -4.50
N VAL A 161 2.09 1.87 -4.40
CA VAL A 161 1.35 2.05 -3.16
C VAL A 161 -0.13 1.85 -3.42
N VAL A 162 -0.81 1.06 -2.56
CA VAL A 162 -2.25 0.83 -2.64
C VAL A 162 -2.89 0.94 -1.25
N LEU A 163 -3.93 1.76 -1.13
CA LEU A 163 -4.73 1.87 0.09
C LEU A 163 -5.98 0.99 0.02
N THR A 164 -6.21 0.20 1.05
CA THR A 164 -7.43 -0.61 1.18
C THR A 164 -8.09 -0.42 2.53
N CYS A 165 -9.30 -0.93 2.70
CA CYS A 165 -9.86 -1.05 4.04
C CYS A 165 -9.05 -2.04 4.91
N ALA A 166 -9.04 -1.84 6.22
CA ALA A 166 -8.21 -2.57 7.17
C ALA A 166 -8.38 -4.10 7.16
N SER A 167 -9.52 -4.62 6.68
CA SER A 167 -9.82 -6.07 6.67
C SER A 167 -9.40 -6.80 5.39
N VAL A 168 -8.84 -6.11 4.41
CA VAL A 168 -8.34 -6.78 3.18
C VAL A 168 -7.10 -7.61 3.52
N HIS A 169 -7.10 -8.85 3.11
CA HIS A 169 -5.94 -9.74 3.27
C HIS A 169 -4.86 -9.37 2.25
N ASP A 170 -3.60 -9.42 2.63
CA ASP A 170 -2.47 -8.92 1.84
C ASP A 170 -2.36 -9.59 0.47
N SER A 171 -2.58 -10.91 0.40
CA SER A 171 -2.63 -11.64 -0.88
C SER A 171 -3.66 -11.09 -1.88
N GLN A 172 -4.73 -10.44 -1.40
CA GLN A 172 -5.79 -9.90 -2.27
C GLN A 172 -5.36 -8.62 -3.04
N VAL A 173 -4.20 -8.07 -2.73
CA VAL A 173 -3.63 -6.87 -3.36
C VAL A 173 -2.36 -7.21 -4.16
N ALA A 174 -1.80 -8.40 -3.94
CA ALA A 174 -0.52 -8.80 -4.50
C ALA A 174 -0.46 -8.69 -6.03
N ILE A 175 -1.43 -9.28 -6.75
CA ILE A 175 -1.43 -9.27 -8.21
C ILE A 175 -1.56 -7.86 -8.76
N LEU A 176 -2.34 -6.99 -8.12
CA LEU A 176 -2.43 -5.58 -8.50
C LEU A 176 -1.08 -4.88 -8.32
N LEU A 177 -0.44 -5.01 -7.17
CA LEU A 177 0.89 -4.41 -6.93
C LEU A 177 1.93 -4.93 -7.93
N ILE A 178 1.94 -6.24 -8.19
CA ILE A 178 2.80 -6.84 -9.21
C ILE A 178 2.65 -6.11 -10.56
N LYS A 179 1.43 -5.95 -11.03
CA LYS A 179 1.14 -5.29 -12.31
C LYS A 179 1.54 -3.81 -12.30
N LEU A 180 1.22 -3.09 -11.21
CA LEU A 180 1.59 -1.68 -11.05
C LEU A 180 3.12 -1.49 -11.04
N THR A 181 3.85 -2.32 -10.30
CA THR A 181 5.31 -2.22 -10.21
C THR A 181 5.98 -2.62 -11.52
N SER A 182 5.53 -3.72 -12.15
CA SER A 182 6.09 -4.16 -13.43
C SER A 182 5.81 -3.21 -14.60
N SER A 183 4.82 -2.33 -14.48
CA SER A 183 4.57 -1.29 -15.48
C SER A 183 5.48 -0.07 -15.35
N LYS A 184 6.15 0.09 -14.22
CA LYS A 184 7.01 1.25 -13.92
C LYS A 184 8.49 0.93 -14.01
N VAL A 185 8.91 -0.25 -13.51
CA VAL A 185 10.31 -0.65 -13.39
C VAL A 185 10.54 -2.10 -13.77
N ARG A 186 11.77 -2.43 -14.16
CA ARG A 186 12.22 -3.80 -14.39
C ARG A 186 12.90 -4.32 -13.12
N TYR A 187 12.59 -5.55 -12.71
CA TYR A 187 13.20 -6.16 -11.53
C TYR A 187 13.27 -7.69 -11.62
N CYS A 188 14.09 -8.30 -10.76
CA CYS A 188 14.39 -9.73 -10.84
C CYS A 188 13.57 -10.56 -9.84
N TYR A 189 13.53 -10.13 -8.57
CA TYR A 189 13.00 -10.95 -7.48
C TYR A 189 11.87 -10.24 -6.75
N ASP A 190 10.85 -11.00 -6.35
CA ASP A 190 9.79 -10.58 -5.43
C ASP A 190 9.91 -11.26 -4.09
N LEU A 191 10.03 -10.48 -3.03
CA LEU A 191 10.17 -10.97 -1.66
C LEU A 191 8.86 -10.73 -0.91
N MET A 192 8.24 -11.82 -0.45
CA MET A 192 6.92 -11.77 0.18
C MET A 192 6.85 -12.72 1.38
N ASP A 193 6.08 -12.37 2.40
CA ASP A 193 5.83 -13.26 3.53
C ASP A 193 4.81 -14.37 3.20
N ALA A 194 4.60 -15.28 4.15
CA ALA A 194 3.69 -16.42 4.01
C ALA A 194 2.22 -16.04 3.79
N ALA A 195 1.82 -14.78 4.03
CA ALA A 195 0.47 -14.30 3.73
C ALA A 195 0.20 -14.22 2.22
N TYR A 196 1.26 -14.13 1.41
CA TYR A 196 1.19 -14.06 -0.05
C TYR A 196 1.31 -15.44 -0.73
N ASP A 197 1.44 -16.52 0.02
CA ASP A 197 1.59 -17.87 -0.54
C ASP A 197 0.28 -18.36 -1.18
N ALA A 198 0.10 -18.01 -2.45
CA ALA A 198 -1.03 -18.42 -3.28
C ALA A 198 -0.57 -18.79 -4.70
N LYS A 199 -1.19 -19.84 -5.26
CA LYS A 199 -0.87 -20.36 -6.60
C LYS A 199 -0.93 -19.26 -7.67
N GLN A 200 -1.98 -18.44 -7.68
CA GLN A 200 -2.19 -17.37 -8.67
C GLN A 200 -1.08 -16.32 -8.61
N ILE A 201 -0.54 -16.01 -7.42
CA ILE A 201 0.56 -15.05 -7.26
C ILE A 201 1.84 -15.64 -7.86
N ARG A 202 2.14 -16.91 -7.62
CA ARG A 202 3.32 -17.59 -8.19
C ARG A 202 3.23 -17.68 -9.72
N GLU A 203 2.07 -18.07 -10.25
CA GLU A 203 1.83 -18.14 -11.70
C GLU A 203 1.93 -16.78 -12.39
N GLN A 204 1.37 -15.71 -11.79
CA GLN A 204 1.48 -14.36 -12.32
C GLN A 204 2.95 -13.90 -12.41
N ARG A 205 3.77 -14.26 -11.42
CA ARG A 205 5.19 -13.94 -11.41
C ARG A 205 5.96 -14.65 -12.50
N GLN A 206 5.74 -15.94 -12.62
CA GLN A 206 6.36 -16.74 -13.66
C GLN A 206 6.01 -16.22 -15.06
N ALA A 207 4.76 -15.80 -15.27
CA ALA A 207 4.32 -15.22 -16.54
C ALA A 207 5.02 -13.88 -16.88
N LEU A 208 5.49 -13.13 -15.87
CA LEU A 208 6.24 -11.90 -16.04
C LEU A 208 7.77 -12.11 -16.05
N GLY A 209 8.25 -13.35 -15.91
CA GLY A 209 9.67 -13.66 -15.86
C GLY A 209 10.37 -13.31 -14.55
N HIS A 210 9.62 -13.03 -13.49
CA HIS A 210 10.17 -12.70 -12.16
C HIS A 210 10.27 -13.94 -11.27
N VAL A 211 11.25 -13.96 -10.38
CA VAL A 211 11.44 -15.02 -9.38
C VAL A 211 10.76 -14.63 -8.07
N ALA A 212 9.74 -15.40 -7.65
CA ALA A 212 9.06 -15.19 -6.39
C ALA A 212 9.74 -15.96 -5.26
N ILE A 213 10.26 -15.27 -4.26
CA ILE A 213 10.74 -15.84 -3.01
C ILE A 213 9.69 -15.54 -1.93
N ILE A 214 8.85 -16.55 -1.66
CA ILE A 214 7.72 -16.42 -0.74
C ILE A 214 7.94 -17.42 0.39
N ASP A 215 7.87 -16.94 1.63
CA ASP A 215 7.87 -17.83 2.78
C ASP A 215 6.68 -18.79 2.71
N ARG A 216 6.92 -20.06 3.04
CA ARG A 216 5.86 -21.08 2.96
C ARG A 216 4.89 -20.93 4.12
N ASN A 217 3.60 -21.02 3.80
CA ASN A 217 2.58 -21.03 4.83
C ASN A 217 2.59 -22.38 5.56
N PRO A 218 2.93 -22.45 6.85
CA PRO A 218 3.05 -23.72 7.59
C PRO A 218 1.71 -24.48 7.67
N ARG A 219 0.58 -23.84 7.39
CA ARG A 219 -0.75 -24.49 7.32
C ARG A 219 -0.94 -25.35 6.07
N GLN A 220 -0.06 -25.26 5.08
CA GLN A 220 -0.14 -26.00 3.82
C GLN A 220 0.81 -27.22 3.75
N GLY A 221 1.23 -27.77 4.90
CA GLY A 221 1.96 -29.02 4.92
C GLY A 221 3.47 -28.89 5.20
N GLY A 222 3.82 -28.33 6.33
CA GLY A 222 5.20 -28.28 6.84
C GLY A 222 6.06 -27.17 6.20
N SER A 223 6.87 -26.52 7.02
CA SER A 223 7.86 -25.54 6.55
C SER A 223 9.08 -26.31 6.05
N LEU A 224 9.30 -26.30 4.74
CA LEU A 224 10.61 -26.66 4.21
C LEU A 224 11.49 -25.40 4.29
N PRO A 225 12.70 -25.48 4.84
CA PRO A 225 13.61 -24.34 4.88
C PRO A 225 13.93 -23.87 3.47
N MET A 226 14.07 -22.56 3.30
CA MET A 226 14.57 -21.98 2.06
C MET A 226 16.00 -22.48 1.81
N CYS A 227 16.37 -22.67 0.56
CA CYS A 227 17.77 -22.95 0.23
C CYS A 227 18.64 -21.72 0.57
N PRO A 228 19.94 -21.89 0.87
CA PRO A 228 20.79 -20.82 1.40
C PRO A 228 20.78 -19.52 0.57
N HIS A 229 20.81 -19.63 -0.75
CA HIS A 229 20.79 -18.46 -1.64
C HIS A 229 19.43 -17.73 -1.65
N GLU A 230 18.31 -18.45 -1.51
CA GLU A 230 16.98 -17.83 -1.35
C GLU A 230 16.85 -17.15 0.00
N ALA A 231 17.35 -17.79 1.08
CA ALA A 231 17.33 -17.23 2.42
C ALA A 231 18.15 -15.93 2.50
N THR A 232 19.31 -15.87 1.86
CA THR A 232 20.12 -14.64 1.78
C THR A 232 19.34 -13.51 1.08
N ARG A 233 18.72 -13.80 -0.06
CA ARG A 233 17.90 -12.79 -0.77
C ARG A 233 16.65 -12.39 0.01
N TYR A 234 16.03 -13.34 0.70
CA TYR A 234 14.82 -13.09 1.49
C TYR A 234 15.06 -12.10 2.64
N ASN A 235 16.29 -11.99 3.15
CA ASN A 235 16.64 -11.03 4.18
C ASN A 235 16.44 -9.56 3.71
N GLU A 236 16.54 -9.29 2.41
CA GLU A 236 16.27 -7.96 1.83
C GLU A 236 14.81 -7.54 1.98
N ARG A 237 13.89 -8.46 2.32
CA ARG A 237 12.49 -8.15 2.64
C ARG A 237 12.36 -7.12 3.77
N SER A 238 13.35 -7.03 4.63
CA SER A 238 13.40 -6.03 5.70
C SER A 238 13.34 -4.57 5.20
N SER A 239 13.62 -4.31 3.91
CA SER A 239 13.52 -2.98 3.32
C SER A 239 12.09 -2.42 3.37
N ALA A 240 11.07 -3.25 3.10
CA ALA A 240 9.67 -2.85 3.22
C ALA A 240 9.24 -2.60 4.69
N GLU A 241 9.75 -3.38 5.63
CA GLU A 241 9.49 -3.17 7.06
C GLU A 241 10.11 -1.86 7.54
N ARG A 242 11.36 -1.57 7.14
CA ARG A 242 12.04 -0.30 7.45
C ARG A 242 11.32 0.89 6.83
N PHE A 243 10.90 0.76 5.57
CA PHE A 243 10.08 1.79 4.92
C PHE A 243 8.81 2.07 5.72
N ASN A 244 8.06 1.03 6.07
CA ASN A 244 6.82 1.16 6.85
C ASN A 244 7.06 1.82 8.21
N GLY A 245 8.15 1.46 8.91
CA GLY A 245 8.55 2.09 10.17
C GLY A 245 8.81 3.57 10.00
N ARG A 246 9.64 3.97 9.05
CA ARG A 246 9.95 5.37 8.76
C ARG A 246 8.70 6.17 8.35
N LEU A 247 7.86 5.61 7.47
CA LEU A 247 6.62 6.27 7.07
C LEU A 247 5.73 6.57 8.26
N GLN A 248 5.58 5.62 9.19
CA GLN A 248 4.72 5.78 10.37
C GLN A 248 5.30 6.74 11.42
N GLU A 249 6.59 6.73 11.64
CA GLU A 249 7.24 7.45 12.72
C GLU A 249 7.70 8.85 12.32
N GLU A 250 8.27 8.99 11.11
CA GLU A 250 8.91 10.24 10.70
C GLU A 250 7.98 11.14 9.88
N TYR A 251 7.14 10.56 8.98
CA TYR A 251 6.45 11.36 7.96
C TYR A 251 4.93 11.46 8.16
N VAL A 252 4.28 10.43 8.61
CA VAL A 252 2.81 10.39 8.65
C VAL A 252 2.27 10.12 10.04
N GLY A 253 3.00 9.39 10.86
CA GLY A 253 2.52 8.86 12.12
C GLY A 253 1.53 7.69 11.92
N ARG A 254 1.25 6.99 13.00
CA ARG A 254 0.35 5.84 13.00
C ARG A 254 -1.12 6.21 12.87
N ASN A 255 -1.47 7.44 13.25
CA ASN A 255 -2.85 7.92 13.33
C ASN A 255 -3.11 8.99 12.28
N VAL A 256 -3.98 8.72 11.31
CA VAL A 256 -4.33 9.66 10.27
C VAL A 256 -5.62 10.41 10.64
N MET A 257 -5.51 11.74 10.68
CA MET A 257 -6.62 12.63 11.06
C MET A 257 -7.52 13.00 9.88
N ALA A 258 -7.11 12.76 8.64
CA ALA A 258 -7.93 12.95 7.45
C ALA A 258 -9.13 11.99 7.44
N ARG A 259 -10.24 12.41 6.82
CA ARG A 259 -11.47 11.64 6.71
C ARG A 259 -11.76 11.26 5.25
N GLY A 260 -12.20 10.03 5.05
CA GLY A 260 -12.49 9.45 3.74
C GLY A 260 -11.25 8.92 3.01
N PRO A 261 -11.40 7.88 2.17
CA PRO A 261 -10.27 7.16 1.57
C PRO A 261 -9.38 8.04 0.69
N ALA A 262 -9.94 8.95 -0.12
CA ALA A 262 -9.16 9.83 -0.98
C ALA A 262 -8.22 10.76 -0.18
N LYS A 263 -8.75 11.42 0.86
CA LYS A 263 -7.95 12.30 1.71
C LYS A 263 -6.94 11.54 2.56
N VAL A 264 -7.28 10.34 3.00
CA VAL A 264 -6.34 9.45 3.72
C VAL A 264 -5.21 9.04 2.78
N LEU A 265 -5.52 8.59 1.57
CA LEU A 265 -4.50 8.25 0.57
C LEU A 265 -3.60 9.47 0.26
N MET A 266 -4.19 10.63 -0.03
CA MET A 266 -3.41 11.85 -0.29
C MET A 266 -2.45 12.19 0.86
N HIS A 267 -2.93 12.11 2.11
CA HIS A 267 -2.09 12.34 3.30
C HIS A 267 -0.91 11.35 3.37
N LEU A 268 -1.16 10.07 3.12
CA LEU A 268 -0.13 9.03 3.09
C LEU A 268 0.84 9.24 1.92
N MET A 269 0.34 9.58 0.73
CA MET A 269 1.17 9.82 -0.44
C MET A 269 2.11 11.02 -0.27
N LEU A 270 1.70 12.07 0.45
CA LEU A 270 2.62 13.16 0.82
C LEU A 270 3.80 12.65 1.68
N GLY A 271 3.54 11.74 2.61
CA GLY A 271 4.60 11.09 3.40
C GLY A 271 5.47 10.18 2.54
N VAL A 272 4.86 9.40 1.64
CA VAL A 272 5.58 8.51 0.70
C VAL A 272 6.50 9.32 -0.21
N VAL A 273 6.01 10.40 -0.81
CA VAL A 273 6.80 11.29 -1.68
C VAL A 273 7.94 11.97 -0.89
N ALA A 274 7.67 12.43 0.33
CA ALA A 274 8.72 13.03 1.17
C ALA A 274 9.80 12.01 1.53
N LEU A 275 9.42 10.77 1.85
CA LEU A 275 10.37 9.69 2.15
C LEU A 275 11.16 9.28 0.89
N LEU A 276 10.49 9.19 -0.27
CA LEU A 276 11.16 8.93 -1.55
C LEU A 276 12.22 9.98 -1.83
N ALA A 277 11.87 11.27 -1.73
CA ALA A 277 12.82 12.37 -1.95
C ALA A 277 13.98 12.35 -0.94
N ASP A 278 13.71 12.13 0.35
CA ASP A 278 14.76 12.02 1.38
C ASP A 278 15.71 10.85 1.08
N GLN A 279 15.18 9.72 0.64
CA GLN A 279 15.99 8.56 0.30
C GLN A 279 16.83 8.77 -0.97
N LEU A 280 16.29 9.41 -2.00
CA LEU A 280 17.03 9.78 -3.21
C LEU A 280 18.19 10.73 -2.88
N ILE A 281 17.96 11.76 -2.05
CA ILE A 281 19.01 12.67 -1.59
C ILE A 281 20.13 11.90 -0.87
N ARG A 282 19.80 10.95 -0.01
CA ARG A 282 20.79 10.12 0.69
C ARG A 282 21.62 9.25 -0.26
N LEU A 283 20.99 8.72 -1.32
CA LEU A 283 21.67 7.87 -2.30
C LEU A 283 22.57 8.66 -3.24
N THR A 284 22.21 9.90 -3.55
CA THR A 284 23.00 10.79 -4.41
C THR A 284 24.12 11.53 -3.68
N GLY A 285 24.17 11.45 -2.34
CA GLY A 285 25.25 12.02 -1.53
C GLY A 285 25.19 13.53 -1.35
N TYR A 286 24.01 14.14 -1.52
CA TYR A 286 23.75 15.57 -1.23
C TYR A 286 23.37 15.79 0.23
#